data_5a54008557b962db1a446cf074199788
#
_entry.id   5a54008557b962db1a446cf074199788
#
_cell.length_a   1.000
_cell.length_b   1.000
_cell.length_c   1.000
_cell.angle_alpha   90.00
_cell.angle_beta   90.00
_cell.angle_gamma   90.00
#
_symmetry.space_group_name_H-M   'P 1'
#
loop_
_entity.id
_entity.type
_entity.pdbx_description
1 polymer ?
#
loop_
_entity_poly.entity_id
_entity_poly.type
_entity_poly.pdbx_seq_one_letter_code
_entity_poly.pdbx_strand_id
1 'polypeptide(L)'
;DLPLPDQVKGDDHPAVQELRELALWSEGQIWCSPERHGQITGVMKTQIDHLPLNLGGMRPTQGRTLAVMQVCGGSQSFNAVNTLRLLGPWMRMVPIPNQSSVPKAFQEFDEAGRMRPSSYYERIVDVVEELVRFTVLLRPHVDPLTDRYSERKEAAGPQRDAASDLSAIATAHQVEGAKM
;
A
#
# COMPACT_ATOMS: atom_id res chain seq x y z
N ASP A 1 -11.84 18.53 0.03
CA ASP A 1 -11.24 18.26 -1.29
C ASP A 1 -9.71 18.22 -1.17
N LEU A 2 -9.09 17.26 -1.86
CA LEU A 2 -7.63 17.16 -1.91
C LEU A 2 -7.09 18.04 -3.05
N PRO A 3 -6.04 18.84 -2.83
CA PRO A 3 -5.35 19.55 -3.90
C PRO A 3 -4.58 18.56 -4.79
N LEU A 4 -4.11 19.03 -5.95
CA LEU A 4 -3.13 18.25 -6.72
C LEU A 4 -1.79 18.19 -5.96
N PRO A 5 -1.04 17.09 -6.02
CA PRO A 5 0.20 16.91 -5.24
C PRO A 5 1.23 18.03 -5.43
N ASP A 6 1.34 18.58 -6.64
CA ASP A 6 2.32 19.63 -6.95
C ASP A 6 1.87 21.04 -6.53
N GLN A 7 0.63 21.20 -6.08
CA GLN A 7 0.07 22.52 -5.72
C GLN A 7 0.28 22.88 -4.25
N VAL A 8 0.62 21.91 -3.42
CA VAL A 8 0.82 22.10 -1.98
C VAL A 8 1.99 21.26 -1.49
N LYS A 9 2.68 21.78 -0.49
CA LYS A 9 3.53 20.92 0.32
C LYS A 9 2.61 20.05 1.15
N GLY A 10 2.70 18.72 1.00
CA GLY A 10 1.75 17.77 1.57
C GLY A 10 1.53 17.89 3.07
N ASP A 11 2.48 18.49 3.80
CA ASP A 11 2.39 18.67 5.25
C ASP A 11 1.56 19.92 5.65
N ASP A 12 1.20 20.77 4.69
CA ASP A 12 0.52 22.03 4.97
C ASP A 12 -1.01 21.99 4.73
N HIS A 13 -1.54 20.86 4.19
CA HIS A 13 -2.97 20.78 3.86
C HIS A 13 -3.72 19.81 4.78
N PRO A 14 -4.73 20.28 5.55
CA PRO A 14 -5.42 19.44 6.55
C PRO A 14 -6.00 18.15 6.01
N ALA A 15 -6.62 18.16 4.81
CA ALA A 15 -7.20 16.96 4.21
C ALA A 15 -6.12 15.93 3.78
N VAL A 16 -4.91 16.38 3.47
CA VAL A 16 -3.78 15.47 3.17
C VAL A 16 -3.25 14.84 4.46
N GLN A 17 -3.17 15.63 5.54
CA GLN A 17 -2.78 15.11 6.87
C GLN A 17 -3.79 14.07 7.34
N GLU A 18 -5.09 14.37 7.28
CA GLU A 18 -6.17 13.44 7.64
C GLU A 18 -6.09 12.14 6.82
N LEU A 19 -5.89 12.22 5.49
CA LEU A 19 -5.73 11.04 4.63
C LEU A 19 -4.54 10.16 5.08
N ARG A 20 -3.42 10.77 5.43
CA ARG A 20 -2.22 10.05 5.91
C ARG A 20 -2.44 9.41 7.27
N GLU A 21 -3.08 10.11 8.20
CA GLU A 21 -3.46 9.59 9.52
C GLU A 21 -4.41 8.40 9.39
N LEU A 22 -5.43 8.50 8.55
CA LEU A 22 -6.36 7.40 8.27
C LEU A 22 -5.65 6.20 7.62
N ALA A 23 -4.70 6.43 6.72
CA ALA A 23 -3.92 5.37 6.12
C ALA A 23 -3.02 4.66 7.14
N LEU A 24 -2.42 5.38 8.08
CA LEU A 24 -1.64 4.81 9.18
C LEU A 24 -2.52 4.05 10.18
N TRP A 25 -3.70 4.58 10.49
CA TRP A 25 -4.66 3.97 11.41
C TRP A 25 -5.28 2.68 10.86
N SER A 26 -5.54 2.63 9.56
CA SER A 26 -6.23 1.49 8.92
C SER A 26 -5.36 0.23 8.90
N GLU A 27 -5.97 -0.93 9.09
CA GLU A 27 -5.33 -2.24 8.90
C GLU A 27 -5.65 -2.84 7.52
N GLY A 28 -6.79 -2.45 6.96
CA GLY A 28 -7.25 -2.82 5.62
C GLY A 28 -7.94 -1.65 4.93
N GLN A 29 -7.86 -1.58 3.61
CA GLN A 29 -8.41 -0.50 2.82
C GLN A 29 -9.25 -1.02 1.66
N ILE A 30 -10.24 -0.25 1.26
CA ILE A 30 -11.01 -0.46 0.03
C ILE A 30 -10.69 0.69 -0.92
N TRP A 31 -10.13 0.38 -2.08
CA TRP A 31 -9.92 1.34 -3.14
C TRP A 31 -10.97 1.15 -4.22
N CYS A 32 -11.85 2.13 -4.36
CA CYS A 32 -12.93 2.13 -5.34
C CYS A 32 -12.85 3.38 -6.23
N SER A 33 -12.79 3.18 -7.53
CA SER A 33 -12.77 4.26 -8.51
C SER A 33 -13.85 4.06 -9.57
N PRO A 34 -14.51 5.13 -10.03
CA PRO A 34 -15.16 5.08 -11.33
C PRO A 34 -14.12 4.78 -12.41
N GLU A 35 -14.51 3.96 -13.40
CA GLU A 35 -13.71 3.81 -14.61
C GLU A 35 -14.09 4.92 -15.60
N ARG A 36 -13.10 5.72 -16.01
CA ARG A 36 -13.23 6.72 -17.07
C ARG A 36 -12.16 6.51 -18.13
N HIS A 37 -12.59 6.37 -19.37
CA HIS A 37 -11.66 6.13 -20.49
C HIS A 37 -10.70 4.95 -20.27
N GLY A 38 -11.22 3.87 -19.68
CA GLY A 38 -10.44 2.67 -19.41
C GLY A 38 -9.42 2.79 -18.26
N GLN A 39 -9.57 3.80 -17.37
CA GLN A 39 -8.62 4.06 -16.29
C GLN A 39 -9.30 4.51 -15.00
N ILE A 40 -8.53 4.50 -13.89
CA ILE A 40 -8.91 5.16 -12.65
C ILE A 40 -9.09 6.65 -12.88
N THR A 41 -9.89 7.30 -12.06
CA THR A 41 -10.05 8.77 -12.12
C THR A 41 -8.82 9.50 -11.60
N GLY A 42 -8.60 10.73 -12.09
CA GLY A 42 -7.58 11.62 -11.54
C GLY A 42 -7.77 11.88 -10.05
N VAL A 43 -9.02 11.95 -9.56
CA VAL A 43 -9.31 12.08 -8.12
C VAL A 43 -8.76 10.90 -7.33
N MET A 44 -8.96 9.65 -7.81
CA MET A 44 -8.41 8.47 -7.14
C MET A 44 -6.88 8.46 -7.15
N LYS A 45 -6.28 8.82 -8.30
CA LYS A 45 -4.82 8.88 -8.42
C LYS A 45 -4.23 9.96 -7.52
N THR A 46 -4.86 11.12 -7.42
CA THR A 46 -4.46 12.21 -6.52
C THR A 46 -4.44 11.73 -5.05
N GLN A 47 -5.45 10.98 -4.61
CA GLN A 47 -5.46 10.43 -3.25
C GLN A 47 -4.26 9.52 -3.01
N ILE A 48 -3.96 8.61 -3.95
CA ILE A 48 -2.82 7.69 -3.84
C ILE A 48 -1.50 8.47 -3.84
N ASP A 49 -1.37 9.49 -4.68
CA ASP A 49 -0.14 10.29 -4.81
C ASP A 49 0.19 11.13 -3.57
N HIS A 50 -0.81 11.42 -2.74
CA HIS A 50 -0.58 12.07 -1.44
C HIS A 50 -0.09 11.11 -0.35
N LEU A 51 -0.12 9.79 -0.58
CA LEU A 51 0.36 8.79 0.37
C LEU A 51 1.84 8.46 0.09
N PRO A 52 2.80 8.94 0.90
CA PRO A 52 4.21 8.64 0.69
C PRO A 52 4.50 7.17 1.07
N LEU A 53 5.51 6.58 0.42
CA LEU A 53 6.01 5.26 0.80
C LEU A 53 6.75 5.27 2.15
N ASN A 54 7.23 6.43 2.56
CA ASN A 54 7.90 6.65 3.85
C ASN A 54 7.50 8.02 4.41
N LEU A 55 7.04 8.03 5.64
CA LEU A 55 6.65 9.22 6.40
C LEU A 55 7.33 9.18 7.77
N GLY A 56 8.50 9.82 7.88
CA GLY A 56 9.26 9.85 9.14
C GLY A 56 9.62 8.46 9.69
N GLY A 57 9.98 7.52 8.84
CA GLY A 57 10.26 6.13 9.20
C GLY A 57 9.03 5.21 9.19
N MET A 58 7.82 5.77 9.21
CA MET A 58 6.57 5.00 9.08
C MET A 58 6.21 4.80 7.60
N ARG A 59 5.48 3.74 7.33
CA ARG A 59 4.99 3.39 5.98
C ARG A 59 3.47 3.26 6.02
N PRO A 60 2.74 4.31 5.59
CA PRO A 60 1.29 4.39 5.79
C PRO A 60 0.50 3.21 5.25
N THR A 61 0.96 2.60 4.16
CA THR A 61 0.24 1.53 3.45
C THR A 61 0.89 0.15 3.58
N GLN A 62 2.15 0.06 4.01
CA GLN A 62 2.87 -1.21 4.04
C GLN A 62 2.22 -2.24 4.96
N GLY A 63 1.99 -3.45 4.42
CA GLY A 63 1.41 -4.56 5.16
C GLY A 63 -0.12 -4.49 5.35
N ARG A 64 -0.78 -3.39 4.90
CA ARG A 64 -2.24 -3.28 4.93
C ARG A 64 -2.85 -4.16 3.86
N THR A 65 -3.97 -4.80 4.17
CA THR A 65 -4.76 -5.52 3.18
C THR A 65 -5.52 -4.55 2.28
N LEU A 66 -5.78 -4.96 1.04
CA LEU A 66 -6.43 -4.12 0.04
C LEU A 66 -7.51 -4.87 -0.71
N ALA A 67 -8.73 -4.35 -0.72
CA ALA A 67 -9.76 -4.71 -1.70
C ALA A 67 -9.84 -3.64 -2.79
N VAL A 68 -10.03 -4.05 -4.04
CA VAL A 68 -10.15 -3.14 -5.18
C VAL A 68 -11.47 -3.32 -5.89
N MET A 69 -12.10 -2.20 -6.23
CA MET A 69 -13.41 -2.16 -6.86
C MET A 69 -13.49 -1.04 -7.89
N GLN A 70 -14.43 -1.16 -8.81
CA GLN A 70 -14.79 -0.08 -9.73
C GLN A 70 -16.29 -0.03 -10.01
N VAL A 71 -16.75 1.11 -10.47
CA VAL A 71 -18.06 1.31 -11.11
C VAL A 71 -17.88 1.89 -12.49
N CYS A 72 -18.77 1.55 -13.43
CA CYS A 72 -18.76 2.15 -14.77
C CYS A 72 -20.18 2.37 -15.28
N GLY A 73 -20.35 3.31 -16.19
CA GLY A 73 -21.64 3.62 -16.83
C GLY A 73 -21.97 2.69 -18.01
N GLY A 74 -20.99 2.04 -18.59
CA GLY A 74 -21.13 1.13 -19.74
C GLY A 74 -21.23 -0.33 -19.36
N SER A 75 -20.83 -1.19 -20.30
CA SER A 75 -20.69 -2.63 -20.05
C SER A 75 -19.60 -2.91 -19.02
N GLN A 76 -19.62 -4.09 -18.44
CA GLN A 76 -18.62 -4.49 -17.45
C GLN A 76 -17.20 -4.43 -18.03
N SER A 77 -16.31 -3.82 -17.26
CA SER A 77 -14.89 -3.69 -17.52
C SER A 77 -14.13 -3.93 -16.21
N PHE A 78 -12.83 -4.15 -16.29
CA PHE A 78 -11.94 -4.35 -15.13
C PHE A 78 -10.67 -3.50 -15.23
N ASN A 79 -10.61 -2.51 -16.12
CA ASN A 79 -9.38 -1.75 -16.37
C ASN A 79 -8.96 -0.91 -15.15
N ALA A 80 -9.91 -0.23 -14.49
CA ALA A 80 -9.59 0.51 -13.26
C ALA A 80 -9.22 -0.43 -12.11
N VAL A 81 -9.93 -1.55 -11.94
CA VAL A 81 -9.58 -2.60 -10.97
C VAL A 81 -8.17 -3.13 -11.21
N ASN A 82 -7.82 -3.46 -12.46
CA ASN A 82 -6.48 -3.94 -12.80
C ASN A 82 -5.40 -2.91 -12.49
N THR A 83 -5.66 -1.63 -12.77
CA THR A 83 -4.76 -0.53 -12.40
C THR A 83 -4.59 -0.44 -10.88
N LEU A 84 -5.67 -0.50 -10.10
CA LEU A 84 -5.61 -0.48 -8.64
C LEU A 84 -4.87 -1.70 -8.08
N ARG A 85 -5.04 -2.88 -8.69
CA ARG A 85 -4.29 -4.08 -8.31
C ARG A 85 -2.79 -3.96 -8.57
N LEU A 86 -2.36 -3.22 -9.57
CA LEU A 86 -0.94 -2.93 -9.81
C LEU A 86 -0.41 -1.88 -8.81
N LEU A 87 -1.21 -0.86 -8.51
CA LEU A 87 -0.82 0.20 -7.57
C LEU A 87 -0.72 -0.31 -6.13
N GLY A 88 -1.59 -1.23 -5.71
CA GLY A 88 -1.56 -1.79 -4.36
C GLY A 88 -0.19 -2.35 -3.94
N PRO A 89 0.42 -3.30 -4.67
CA PRO A 89 1.77 -3.79 -4.40
C PRO A 89 2.86 -2.72 -4.50
N TRP A 90 2.74 -1.73 -5.40
CA TRP A 90 3.63 -0.58 -5.43
C TRP A 90 3.59 0.21 -4.12
N MET A 91 2.40 0.35 -3.53
CA MET A 91 2.20 0.95 -2.21
C MET A 91 2.46 -0.04 -1.06
N ARG A 92 3.01 -1.23 -1.37
CA ARG A 92 3.38 -2.29 -0.42
C ARG A 92 2.19 -2.87 0.36
N MET A 93 1.01 -2.81 -0.22
CA MET A 93 -0.19 -3.43 0.31
C MET A 93 -0.32 -4.88 -0.11
N VAL A 94 -1.20 -5.62 0.55
CA VAL A 94 -1.55 -7.02 0.26
C VAL A 94 -2.95 -7.06 -0.38
N PRO A 95 -3.08 -7.03 -1.72
CA PRO A 95 -4.38 -7.15 -2.36
C PRO A 95 -4.99 -8.54 -2.11
N ILE A 96 -6.25 -8.55 -1.66
CA ILE A 96 -7.00 -9.81 -1.53
C ILE A 96 -7.33 -10.38 -2.91
N PRO A 97 -7.59 -11.70 -3.04
CA PRO A 97 -7.92 -12.32 -4.32
C PRO A 97 -9.18 -11.76 -4.96
N ASN A 98 -10.22 -11.51 -4.16
CA ASN A 98 -11.52 -11.09 -4.65
C ASN A 98 -11.56 -9.60 -5.04
N GLN A 99 -12.41 -9.27 -6.00
CA GLN A 99 -12.57 -7.91 -6.54
C GLN A 99 -13.98 -7.73 -7.11
N SER A 100 -14.41 -6.48 -7.32
CA SER A 100 -15.71 -6.18 -7.91
C SER A 100 -15.64 -5.11 -9.00
N SER A 101 -16.48 -5.28 -10.02
CA SER A 101 -16.75 -4.28 -11.04
C SER A 101 -18.25 -4.20 -11.30
N VAL A 102 -18.83 -3.04 -11.05
CA VAL A 102 -20.28 -2.78 -11.20
C VAL A 102 -20.51 -2.02 -12.50
N PRO A 103 -21.05 -2.69 -13.55
CA PRO A 103 -21.43 -2.03 -14.80
C PRO A 103 -22.75 -1.29 -14.64
N LYS A 104 -23.08 -0.42 -15.60
CA LYS A 104 -24.35 0.30 -15.68
C LYS A 104 -24.79 0.86 -14.33
N ALA A 105 -23.88 1.54 -13.63
CA ALA A 105 -24.07 2.01 -12.26
C ALA A 105 -25.39 2.76 -12.05
N PHE A 106 -25.90 3.47 -13.08
CA PHE A 106 -27.19 4.17 -13.04
C PHE A 106 -28.40 3.25 -12.84
N GLN A 107 -28.27 1.94 -13.06
CA GLN A 107 -29.32 0.93 -12.81
C GLN A 107 -29.17 0.29 -11.43
N GLU A 108 -27.94 0.26 -10.91
CA GLU A 108 -27.61 -0.45 -9.66
C GLU A 108 -27.82 0.39 -8.40
N PHE A 109 -27.97 1.72 -8.54
CA PHE A 109 -28.17 2.62 -7.41
C PHE A 109 -29.56 3.28 -7.47
N ASP A 110 -30.16 3.52 -6.31
CA ASP A 110 -31.42 4.29 -6.18
C ASP A 110 -31.13 5.80 -6.15
N GLU A 111 -32.23 6.61 -6.10
CA GLU A 111 -32.13 8.07 -6.06
C GLU A 111 -31.42 8.60 -4.79
N ALA A 112 -31.40 7.82 -3.72
CA ALA A 112 -30.68 8.13 -2.48
C ALA A 112 -29.21 7.68 -2.52
N GLY A 113 -28.72 7.16 -3.67
CA GLY A 113 -27.35 6.68 -3.85
C GLY A 113 -27.07 5.35 -3.16
N ARG A 114 -28.10 4.59 -2.75
CA ARG A 114 -27.93 3.26 -2.15
C ARG A 114 -27.98 2.19 -3.23
N MET A 115 -27.11 1.20 -3.12
CA MET A 115 -27.09 0.10 -4.06
C MET A 115 -28.33 -0.77 -3.90
N ARG A 116 -28.96 -1.14 -5.01
CA ARG A 116 -30.12 -2.04 -5.05
C ARG A 116 -29.67 -3.49 -4.80
N PRO A 117 -30.54 -4.35 -4.23
CA PRO A 117 -30.28 -5.79 -4.19
C PRO A 117 -30.04 -6.35 -5.59
N SER A 118 -28.87 -6.93 -5.81
CA SER A 118 -28.45 -7.52 -7.08
C SER A 118 -27.25 -8.45 -6.87
N SER A 119 -26.90 -9.24 -7.87
CA SER A 119 -25.69 -10.06 -7.84
C SER A 119 -24.41 -9.22 -7.70
N TYR A 120 -24.42 -7.95 -8.13
CA TYR A 120 -23.31 -7.03 -7.92
C TYR A 120 -23.21 -6.57 -6.47
N TYR A 121 -24.36 -6.33 -5.81
CA TYR A 121 -24.41 -6.04 -4.38
C TYR A 121 -23.85 -7.21 -3.57
N GLU A 122 -24.33 -8.43 -3.84
CA GLU A 122 -23.84 -9.64 -3.17
C GLU A 122 -22.31 -9.81 -3.36
N ARG A 123 -21.82 -9.56 -4.57
CA ARG A 123 -20.38 -9.61 -4.87
C ARG A 123 -19.58 -8.60 -4.06
N ILE A 124 -20.09 -7.40 -3.83
CA ILE A 124 -19.44 -6.41 -2.97
C ILE A 124 -19.39 -6.89 -1.53
N VAL A 125 -20.46 -7.49 -1.03
CA VAL A 125 -20.49 -8.08 0.33
C VAL A 125 -19.42 -9.15 0.45
N ASP A 126 -19.32 -10.09 -0.51
CA ASP A 126 -18.27 -11.14 -0.54
C ASP A 126 -16.88 -10.53 -0.46
N VAL A 127 -16.60 -9.49 -1.25
CA VAL A 127 -15.30 -8.82 -1.28
C VAL A 127 -14.98 -8.16 0.07
N VAL A 128 -15.96 -7.51 0.71
CA VAL A 128 -15.76 -6.84 2.01
C VAL A 128 -15.54 -7.86 3.11
N GLU A 129 -16.33 -8.93 3.15
CA GLU A 129 -16.15 -10.02 4.12
C GLU A 129 -14.77 -10.68 3.96
N GLU A 130 -14.35 -10.95 2.73
CA GLU A 130 -13.02 -11.50 2.46
C GLU A 130 -11.92 -10.56 2.92
N LEU A 131 -12.05 -9.24 2.66
CA LEU A 131 -11.11 -8.26 3.15
C LEU A 131 -10.97 -8.31 4.68
N VAL A 132 -12.09 -8.35 5.40
CA VAL A 132 -12.07 -8.42 6.88
C VAL A 132 -11.37 -9.70 7.35
N ARG A 133 -11.68 -10.86 6.73
CA ARG A 133 -11.05 -12.15 7.07
C ARG A 133 -9.54 -12.11 6.84
N PHE A 134 -9.07 -11.61 5.69
CA PHE A 134 -7.64 -11.45 5.41
C PHE A 134 -6.97 -10.47 6.36
N THR A 135 -7.63 -9.35 6.67
CA THR A 135 -7.09 -8.35 7.62
C THR A 135 -6.88 -8.96 9.00
N VAL A 136 -7.88 -9.65 9.53
CA VAL A 136 -7.79 -10.32 10.83
C VAL A 136 -6.74 -11.42 10.84
N LEU A 137 -6.66 -12.21 9.76
CA LEU A 137 -5.67 -13.28 9.61
C LEU A 137 -4.24 -12.74 9.59
N LEU A 138 -3.99 -11.64 8.86
CA LEU A 138 -2.65 -11.08 8.69
C LEU A 138 -2.22 -10.17 9.86
N ARG A 139 -3.15 -9.65 10.64
CA ARG A 139 -2.87 -8.73 11.76
C ARG A 139 -1.70 -9.17 12.66
N PRO A 140 -1.63 -10.41 13.18
CA PRO A 140 -0.52 -10.85 14.02
C PRO A 140 0.79 -11.07 13.26
N HIS A 141 0.78 -10.99 11.93
CA HIS A 141 1.93 -11.28 11.08
C HIS A 141 2.48 -10.05 10.35
N VAL A 142 1.90 -8.86 10.56
CA VAL A 142 2.31 -7.65 9.83
C VAL A 142 3.78 -7.34 10.06
N ASP A 143 4.26 -7.38 11.30
CA ASP A 143 5.66 -7.07 11.64
C ASP A 143 6.65 -7.99 10.92
N PRO A 144 6.55 -9.33 11.03
CA PRO A 144 7.47 -10.20 10.28
C PRO A 144 7.31 -10.13 8.76
N LEU A 145 6.11 -9.83 8.23
CA LEU A 145 5.89 -9.68 6.79
C LEU A 145 6.46 -8.37 6.23
N THR A 146 6.62 -7.36 7.07
CA THR A 146 7.15 -6.05 6.69
C THR A 146 8.62 -5.86 7.06
N ASP A 147 9.20 -6.77 7.83
CA ASP A 147 10.61 -6.79 8.20
C ASP A 147 11.51 -7.03 6.97
N ARG A 148 12.47 -6.14 6.74
CA ARG A 148 13.28 -6.14 5.53
C ARG A 148 14.75 -6.38 5.83
N TYR A 149 15.34 -7.31 5.09
CA TYR A 149 16.78 -7.60 5.18
C TYR A 149 17.67 -6.36 5.03
N SER A 150 17.35 -5.47 4.06
CA SER A 150 18.12 -4.25 3.82
C SER A 150 18.14 -3.32 5.02
N GLU A 151 17.03 -3.19 5.71
CA GLU A 151 16.89 -2.33 6.90
C GLU A 151 17.59 -2.93 8.11
N ARG A 152 17.49 -4.24 8.29
CA ARG A 152 18.27 -4.94 9.34
C ARG A 152 19.77 -4.81 9.09
N LYS A 153 20.20 -4.90 7.82
CA LYS A 153 21.60 -4.72 7.45
C LYS A 153 22.10 -3.31 7.72
N GLU A 154 21.31 -2.28 7.37
CA GLU A 154 21.65 -0.89 7.67
C GLU A 154 21.72 -0.62 9.17
N ALA A 155 20.78 -1.13 9.95
CA ALA A 155 20.75 -0.98 11.40
C ALA A 155 21.91 -1.70 12.10
N ALA A 156 22.40 -2.81 11.54
CA ALA A 156 23.56 -3.54 12.05
C ALA A 156 24.89 -2.81 11.78
N GLY A 157 24.89 -1.77 10.93
CA GLY A 157 26.10 -1.05 10.52
C GLY A 157 27.01 -1.86 9.59
N PRO A 158 28.14 -1.29 9.18
CA PRO A 158 29.10 -2.02 8.36
C PRO A 158 29.61 -3.24 9.15
N GLN A 159 29.36 -4.43 8.62
CA GLN A 159 30.02 -5.64 9.12
C GLN A 159 31.51 -5.41 9.02
N ARG A 160 32.23 -5.47 10.14
CA ARG A 160 33.68 -5.62 10.11
C ARG A 160 33.97 -6.92 9.35
N ASP A 161 34.51 -6.80 8.16
CA ASP A 161 34.92 -7.98 7.40
C ASP A 161 35.92 -8.74 8.26
N ALA A 162 35.63 -10.01 8.58
CA ALA A 162 36.51 -10.89 9.30
C ALA A 162 37.90 -10.95 8.64
N ALA A 163 38.03 -10.64 7.34
CA ALA A 163 39.25 -10.47 6.61
C ALA A 163 40.07 -9.24 7.06
N SER A 164 39.43 -8.14 7.48
CA SER A 164 40.14 -6.95 7.98
C SER A 164 40.72 -7.18 9.38
N ASP A 165 40.02 -7.95 10.22
CA ASP A 165 40.49 -8.31 11.55
C ASP A 165 41.69 -9.30 11.47
N LEU A 166 41.66 -10.26 10.55
CA LEU A 166 42.80 -11.17 10.30
C LEU A 166 44.03 -10.43 9.72
N SER A 167 43.81 -9.43 8.88
CA SER A 167 44.90 -8.57 8.35
C SER A 167 45.51 -7.72 9.46
N ALA A 168 44.73 -7.17 10.37
CA ALA A 168 45.24 -6.39 11.51
C ALA A 168 46.04 -7.25 12.50
N ILE A 169 45.60 -8.48 12.75
CA ILE A 169 46.33 -9.45 13.61
C ILE A 169 47.65 -9.87 12.95
N ALA A 170 47.65 -10.14 11.64
CA ALA A 170 48.85 -10.51 10.91
C ALA A 170 49.92 -9.40 10.92
N THR A 171 49.46 -8.14 10.81
CA THR A 171 50.35 -6.97 10.85
C THR A 171 50.94 -6.73 12.25
N ALA A 172 50.16 -6.97 13.30
CA ALA A 172 50.65 -6.85 14.69
C ALA A 172 51.74 -7.89 15.02
N HIS A 173 51.62 -9.14 14.56
CA HIS A 173 52.63 -10.17 14.75
C HIS A 173 53.91 -9.93 13.98
N GLN A 174 53.88 -9.24 12.82
CA GLN A 174 55.09 -8.88 12.08
C GLN A 174 55.91 -7.77 12.77
N VAL A 175 55.25 -6.89 13.52
CA VAL A 175 55.94 -5.79 14.24
C VAL A 175 56.61 -6.27 15.53
N GLU A 176 56.07 -7.31 16.17
CA GLU A 176 56.69 -7.90 17.36
C GLU A 176 57.89 -8.80 17.02
N GLY A 177 57.89 -9.50 15.89
CA GLY A 177 59.00 -10.33 15.43
C GLY A 177 60.22 -9.56 14.93
N ALA A 178 60.13 -8.26 14.70
CA ALA A 178 61.22 -7.41 14.22
C ALA A 178 62.00 -6.69 15.36
N LYS A 179 61.67 -6.97 16.63
CA LYS A 179 62.32 -6.36 17.80
C LYS A 179 63.13 -7.33 18.66
N MET A 180 63.46 -8.52 18.12
CA MET A 180 64.43 -9.43 18.74
C MET A 180 65.73 -9.46 17.89
#